data_bb6396d85665a1dd608f7672fe5697e7
#
_entry.id   bb6396d85665a1dd608f7672fe5697e7
#
_cell.length_a   1.000
_cell.length_b   1.000
_cell.length_c   1.000
_cell.angle_alpha   90.00
_cell.angle_beta   90.00
_cell.angle_gamma   90.00
#
_symmetry.space_group_name_H-M   'P 1'
#
loop_
_entity.id
_entity.type
_entity.pdbx_description
1 polymer ?
#
loop_
_entity_poly.entity_id
_entity_poly.type
_entity_poly.pdbx_seq_one_letter_code
_entity_poly.pdbx_strand_id
1 'polypeptide(L)'
;MNGPKTFNSQAHAVGSFAGKISNDKIKNETMFFNSSLAFAFDNGGPITRSFIMSLPDDWNTGQVVFDSRVHMLMPGWYPAIPGYHHDDVPRPDIPVGRHFITAGQPDYDNPRYHSEHILGLVNADVCPTYFATGTAEFSQIPDGELIYRQWHKEVLEKIESNELTKWDAPDRTLLQFDWQTWHTGSRAVSNGWRWFGRVSRNTDRVNKVTNEIRVNAQVYLEFPMEGW
;
A
#
# COMPACT_ATOMS: atom_id res chain seq x y z
N MET A 1 -23.69 -14.27 -1.01
CA MET A 1 -23.34 -13.62 -2.31
C MET A 1 -23.33 -12.12 -2.10
N ASN A 2 -22.15 -11.52 -2.24
CA ASN A 2 -21.99 -10.09 -2.05
C ASN A 2 -22.50 -9.36 -3.30
N GLY A 3 -23.49 -8.46 -3.16
CA GLY A 3 -23.99 -7.62 -4.26
C GLY A 3 -22.90 -6.68 -4.79
N PRO A 4 -23.22 -5.86 -5.82
CA PRO A 4 -22.31 -4.80 -6.28
C PRO A 4 -21.88 -3.91 -5.13
N LYS A 5 -20.62 -3.38 -5.20
CA LYS A 5 -20.04 -2.54 -4.15
C LYS A 5 -19.75 -1.15 -4.69
N THR A 6 -20.16 -0.14 -3.97
CA THR A 6 -19.77 1.25 -4.27
C THR A 6 -18.65 1.66 -3.33
N PHE A 7 -17.52 2.11 -3.90
CA PHE A 7 -16.39 2.65 -3.17
C PHE A 7 -16.24 4.13 -3.43
N ASN A 8 -15.95 4.88 -2.36
CA ASN A 8 -15.56 6.29 -2.42
C ASN A 8 -14.05 6.39 -2.21
N SER A 9 -13.30 6.12 -3.25
CA SER A 9 -11.84 6.10 -3.23
C SER A 9 -11.28 7.52 -3.10
N GLN A 10 -10.59 7.80 -2.00
CA GLN A 10 -10.04 9.12 -1.68
C GLN A 10 -8.61 9.01 -1.15
N ALA A 11 -7.74 9.89 -1.63
CA ALA A 11 -6.42 10.08 -1.04
C ALA A 11 -6.06 11.57 -1.09
N HIS A 12 -5.41 12.07 -0.06
CA HIS A 12 -5.05 13.48 0.04
C HIS A 12 -3.70 13.69 0.73
N ALA A 13 -3.04 14.79 0.40
CA ALA A 13 -1.79 15.16 1.02
C ALA A 13 -2.04 15.73 2.43
N VAL A 14 -1.31 15.22 3.42
CA VAL A 14 -1.37 15.69 4.82
C VAL A 14 -0.06 16.31 5.30
N GLY A 15 0.98 16.28 4.48
CA GLY A 15 2.27 16.85 4.79
C GLY A 15 3.35 16.46 3.79
N SER A 16 4.58 16.80 4.13
CA SER A 16 5.77 16.40 3.37
C SER A 16 6.89 16.04 4.33
N PHE A 17 7.80 15.20 3.88
CA PHE A 17 8.93 14.75 4.68
C PHE A 17 10.20 14.72 3.85
N ALA A 18 11.34 14.78 4.52
CA ALA A 18 12.68 14.71 3.94
C ALA A 18 12.96 15.78 2.87
N GLY A 19 14.16 16.32 2.88
CA GLY A 19 14.71 17.10 1.78
C GLY A 19 15.22 16.23 0.65
N LYS A 20 16.09 16.80 -0.21
CA LYS A 20 16.77 16.04 -1.27
C LYS A 20 17.64 14.94 -0.65
N ILE A 21 17.47 13.71 -1.09
CA ILE A 21 18.13 12.51 -0.56
C ILE A 21 18.97 11.86 -1.67
N SER A 22 20.21 11.46 -1.34
CA SER A 22 21.06 10.73 -2.28
C SER A 22 20.68 9.24 -2.33
N ASN A 23 21.00 8.60 -3.45
CA ASN A 23 20.80 7.17 -3.62
C ASN A 23 21.49 6.33 -2.53
N ASP A 24 22.68 6.75 -2.08
CA ASP A 24 23.40 6.06 -1.00
C ASP A 24 22.63 6.08 0.32
N LYS A 25 21.95 7.18 0.63
CA LYS A 25 21.10 7.23 1.82
C LYS A 25 19.88 6.33 1.68
N ILE A 26 19.28 6.27 0.49
CA ILE A 26 18.13 5.38 0.24
C ILE A 26 18.57 3.92 0.36
N LYS A 27 19.68 3.55 -0.31
CA LYS A 27 20.23 2.20 -0.32
C LYS A 27 20.50 1.65 1.09
N ASN A 28 20.96 2.51 1.99
CA ASN A 28 21.37 2.13 3.34
C ASN A 28 20.27 2.32 4.39
N GLU A 29 19.04 2.63 3.96
CA GLU A 29 17.91 2.77 4.89
C GLU A 29 17.44 1.40 5.38
N THR A 30 17.14 1.29 6.67
CA THR A 30 16.60 0.07 7.27
C THR A 30 15.18 -0.19 6.78
N MET A 31 14.88 -1.43 6.44
CA MET A 31 13.52 -1.86 6.07
C MET A 31 12.82 -2.48 7.26
N PHE A 32 11.57 -2.11 7.45
CA PHE A 32 10.74 -2.57 8.57
C PHE A 32 9.50 -3.31 8.08
N PHE A 33 9.08 -4.27 8.88
CA PHE A 33 7.79 -4.93 8.69
C PHE A 33 7.08 -5.08 10.04
N ASN A 34 5.82 -4.65 10.07
CA ASN A 34 4.96 -4.75 11.23
C ASN A 34 5.62 -4.23 12.51
N SER A 35 6.22 -3.03 12.42
CA SER A 35 7.02 -2.43 13.50
C SER A 35 6.28 -1.30 14.19
N SER A 36 6.57 -1.08 15.47
CA SER A 36 6.15 0.14 16.16
C SER A 36 6.92 1.36 15.63
N LEU A 37 6.33 2.56 15.72
CA LEU A 37 7.04 3.79 15.33
C LEU A 37 8.29 4.02 16.16
N ALA A 38 8.25 3.75 17.48
CA ALA A 38 9.42 3.91 18.36
C ALA A 38 10.57 3.01 17.89
N PHE A 39 10.31 1.72 17.65
CA PHE A 39 11.33 0.81 17.17
C PHE A 39 11.88 1.24 15.80
N ALA A 40 11.01 1.63 14.87
CA ALA A 40 11.42 2.10 13.55
C ALA A 40 12.23 3.41 13.64
N PHE A 41 11.88 4.32 14.53
CA PHE A 41 12.62 5.56 14.75
C PHE A 41 14.02 5.31 15.29
N ASP A 42 14.15 4.44 16.28
CA ASP A 42 15.43 4.12 16.94
C ASP A 42 16.39 3.39 15.99
N ASN A 43 15.87 2.47 15.17
CA ASN A 43 16.66 1.59 14.30
C ASN A 43 16.68 2.03 12.82
N GLY A 44 15.90 3.04 12.44
CA GLY A 44 15.82 3.58 11.09
C GLY A 44 16.91 4.60 10.79
N GLY A 45 17.13 4.82 9.52
CA GLY A 45 17.99 5.89 9.03
C GLY A 45 17.27 7.23 8.90
N PRO A 46 17.90 8.20 8.24
CA PRO A 46 17.37 9.57 8.17
C PRO A 46 16.02 9.69 7.44
N ILE A 47 15.72 8.80 6.49
CA ILE A 47 14.45 8.85 5.74
C ILE A 47 13.31 8.40 6.66
N THR A 48 13.44 7.26 7.30
CA THR A 48 12.45 6.72 8.25
C THR A 48 12.18 7.70 9.39
N ARG A 49 13.23 8.26 9.98
CA ARG A 49 13.08 9.26 11.06
C ARG A 49 12.34 10.50 10.57
N SER A 50 12.71 11.04 9.40
CA SER A 50 12.02 12.20 8.83
C SER A 50 10.56 11.91 8.53
N PHE A 51 10.24 10.74 7.98
CA PHE A 51 8.87 10.30 7.74
C PHE A 51 8.07 10.28 9.06
N ILE A 52 8.59 9.62 10.09
CA ILE A 52 7.91 9.50 11.39
C ILE A 52 7.70 10.87 12.05
N MET A 53 8.72 11.74 12.04
CA MET A 53 8.64 13.09 12.62
C MET A 53 7.66 14.00 11.88
N SER A 54 7.33 13.70 10.64
CA SER A 54 6.42 14.50 9.80
C SER A 54 4.99 13.98 9.81
N LEU A 55 4.71 12.89 10.50
CA LEU A 55 3.33 12.39 10.65
C LEU A 55 2.48 13.40 11.44
N PRO A 56 1.19 13.55 11.13
CA PRO A 56 0.26 14.31 11.94
C PRO A 56 0.24 13.83 13.40
N ASP A 57 0.02 14.72 14.35
CA ASP A 57 0.12 14.44 15.79
C ASP A 57 -0.78 13.27 16.23
N ASP A 58 -1.98 13.15 15.68
CA ASP A 58 -2.92 12.08 15.98
C ASP A 58 -2.45 10.69 15.50
N TRP A 59 -1.45 10.63 14.63
CA TRP A 59 -0.80 9.39 14.19
C TRP A 59 0.39 9.00 15.08
N ASN A 60 1.00 9.96 15.75
CA ASN A 60 2.14 9.70 16.65
C ASN A 60 1.73 9.18 18.03
N THR A 61 0.47 9.39 18.42
CA THR A 61 -0.05 9.03 19.75
C THR A 61 -0.92 7.77 19.76
N GLY A 62 -1.29 7.26 18.59
CA GLY A 62 -2.20 6.13 18.41
C GLY A 62 -1.51 4.77 18.34
N GLN A 63 -2.32 3.71 18.37
CA GLN A 63 -1.86 2.36 18.02
C GLN A 63 -1.72 2.26 16.50
N VAL A 64 -0.48 2.30 16.04
CA VAL A 64 -0.12 2.25 14.63
C VAL A 64 0.94 1.19 14.37
N VAL A 65 1.03 0.73 13.13
CA VAL A 65 2.07 -0.18 12.67
C VAL A 65 2.75 0.41 11.43
N PHE A 66 4.06 0.26 11.37
CA PHE A 66 4.90 0.81 10.31
C PHE A 66 5.55 -0.30 9.47
N ASP A 67 5.52 -0.08 8.16
CA ASP A 67 6.22 -0.89 7.17
C ASP A 67 7.07 0.00 6.27
N SER A 68 8.26 -0.46 5.89
CA SER A 68 9.07 0.20 4.86
C SER A 68 9.78 -0.79 3.96
N ARG A 69 10.12 -0.34 2.76
CA ARG A 69 10.88 -1.11 1.77
C ARG A 69 11.88 -0.20 1.08
N VAL A 70 13.02 -0.78 0.77
CA VAL A 70 14.03 -0.20 -0.12
C VAL A 70 14.18 -1.13 -1.31
N HIS A 71 13.97 -0.62 -2.50
CA HIS A 71 14.12 -1.39 -3.72
C HIS A 71 15.19 -0.76 -4.61
N MET A 72 16.08 -1.58 -5.15
CA MET A 72 16.78 -1.28 -6.39
C MET A 72 15.91 -1.81 -7.53
N LEU A 73 15.43 -0.92 -8.38
CA LEU A 73 14.52 -1.27 -9.47
C LEU A 73 15.17 -1.03 -10.82
N MET A 74 14.79 -1.83 -11.80
CA MET A 74 15.13 -1.67 -13.21
C MET A 74 13.84 -1.49 -14.02
N PRO A 75 13.88 -0.86 -15.20
CA PRO A 75 12.70 -0.73 -16.06
C PRO A 75 11.99 -2.06 -16.25
N GLY A 76 10.68 -2.06 -16.07
CA GLY A 76 9.84 -3.26 -16.18
C GLY A 76 9.63 -4.00 -14.86
N TRP A 77 10.39 -3.71 -13.80
CA TRP A 77 10.22 -4.38 -12.50
C TRP A 77 9.15 -3.69 -11.65
N TYR A 78 8.48 -4.48 -10.81
CA TYR A 78 7.47 -3.98 -9.88
C TYR A 78 7.95 -4.14 -8.43
N PRO A 79 7.70 -3.16 -7.54
CA PRO A 79 8.06 -3.21 -6.13
C PRO A 79 7.06 -4.01 -5.28
N ALA A 80 5.92 -4.33 -5.85
CA ALA A 80 4.83 -5.10 -5.24
C ALA A 80 4.08 -5.86 -6.34
N ILE A 81 3.22 -6.79 -5.97
CA ILE A 81 2.32 -7.46 -6.93
C ILE A 81 1.51 -6.37 -7.65
N PRO A 82 1.55 -6.33 -9.01
CA PRO A 82 0.82 -5.31 -9.76
C PRO A 82 -0.69 -5.54 -9.72
N GLY A 83 -1.44 -4.47 -9.85
CA GLY A 83 -2.90 -4.47 -9.88
C GLY A 83 -3.48 -3.55 -8.82
N TYR A 84 -4.55 -2.83 -9.17
CA TYR A 84 -5.28 -2.02 -8.22
C TYR A 84 -5.89 -2.91 -7.13
N HIS A 85 -5.72 -2.50 -5.89
CA HIS A 85 -6.20 -3.21 -4.71
C HIS A 85 -6.47 -2.24 -3.57
N HIS A 86 -7.04 -2.77 -2.49
CA HIS A 86 -7.18 -2.10 -1.21
C HIS A 86 -6.27 -2.74 -0.16
N ASP A 87 -5.72 -1.94 0.72
CA ASP A 87 -4.83 -2.41 1.79
C ASP A 87 -5.58 -2.69 3.09
N ASP A 88 -5.09 -3.69 3.82
CA ASP A 88 -5.55 -4.08 5.17
C ASP A 88 -7.09 -4.16 5.31
N VAL A 89 -7.78 -4.64 4.27
CA VAL A 89 -9.20 -4.96 4.36
C VAL A 89 -9.36 -6.21 5.22
N PRO A 90 -10.30 -6.23 6.19
CA PRO A 90 -10.55 -7.42 7.00
C PRO A 90 -10.83 -8.63 6.12
N ARG A 91 -10.31 -9.78 6.56
CA ARG A 91 -10.58 -11.06 5.93
C ARG A 91 -11.21 -11.98 6.96
N PRO A 92 -12.15 -12.85 6.58
CA PRO A 92 -12.67 -13.86 7.48
C PRO A 92 -11.53 -14.80 7.91
N ASP A 93 -11.66 -15.38 9.10
CA ASP A 93 -10.72 -16.42 9.55
C ASP A 93 -10.77 -17.59 8.58
N ILE A 94 -9.58 -18.02 8.14
CA ILE A 94 -9.47 -19.15 7.21
C ILE A 94 -9.59 -20.44 8.02
N PRO A 95 -10.63 -21.26 7.80
CA PRO A 95 -10.74 -22.56 8.45
C PRO A 95 -9.53 -23.44 8.15
N VAL A 96 -9.08 -24.21 9.16
CA VAL A 96 -7.97 -25.16 8.98
C VAL A 96 -8.29 -26.10 7.81
N GLY A 97 -7.33 -26.27 6.89
CA GLY A 97 -7.46 -27.12 5.72
C GLY A 97 -8.10 -26.48 4.48
N ARG A 98 -8.51 -25.21 4.55
CA ARG A 98 -8.96 -24.45 3.38
C ARG A 98 -7.80 -23.77 2.65
N HIS A 99 -7.90 -23.68 1.33
CA HIS A 99 -6.89 -23.00 0.53
C HIS A 99 -6.98 -21.49 0.74
N PHE A 100 -5.86 -20.85 1.04
CA PHE A 100 -5.76 -19.43 1.37
C PHE A 100 -6.44 -18.52 0.32
N ILE A 101 -6.19 -18.78 -0.96
CA ILE A 101 -6.68 -17.93 -2.06
C ILE A 101 -8.20 -17.88 -2.11
N THR A 102 -8.88 -19.00 -1.87
CA THR A 102 -10.34 -19.07 -1.99
C THR A 102 -11.09 -18.73 -0.71
N ALA A 103 -10.47 -18.91 0.45
CA ALA A 103 -11.11 -18.70 1.75
C ALA A 103 -10.79 -17.32 2.36
N GLY A 104 -9.72 -16.66 1.93
CA GLY A 104 -9.20 -15.42 2.52
C GLY A 104 -9.55 -14.15 1.74
N GLN A 105 -10.65 -14.12 0.99
CA GLN A 105 -11.06 -12.91 0.28
C GLN A 105 -11.48 -11.79 1.25
N PRO A 106 -11.26 -10.50 0.88
CA PRO A 106 -11.69 -9.36 1.69
C PRO A 106 -13.18 -9.40 2.00
N ASP A 107 -13.53 -9.07 3.25
CA ASP A 107 -14.91 -8.96 3.71
C ASP A 107 -15.33 -7.48 3.73
N TYR A 108 -16.07 -7.08 2.70
CA TYR A 108 -16.62 -5.74 2.58
C TYR A 108 -18.04 -5.61 3.14
N ASP A 109 -18.70 -6.71 3.49
CA ASP A 109 -20.07 -6.69 4.00
C ASP A 109 -20.12 -6.48 5.52
N ASN A 110 -19.19 -7.10 6.25
CA ASN A 110 -19.10 -7.01 7.69
C ASN A 110 -17.64 -6.75 8.14
N PRO A 111 -17.04 -5.62 7.74
CA PRO A 111 -15.66 -5.36 8.09
C PRO A 111 -15.49 -5.16 9.60
N ARG A 112 -14.57 -5.91 10.20
CA ARG A 112 -14.28 -5.83 11.66
C ARG A 112 -13.60 -4.51 12.03
N TYR A 113 -12.97 -3.85 11.06
CA TYR A 113 -12.29 -2.57 11.20
C TYR A 113 -12.21 -1.87 9.85
N HIS A 114 -11.96 -0.57 9.89
CA HIS A 114 -11.73 0.26 8.72
C HIS A 114 -10.32 0.85 8.83
N SER A 115 -9.37 0.24 8.14
CA SER A 115 -7.99 0.68 8.21
C SER A 115 -7.77 2.03 7.54
N GLU A 116 -6.82 2.78 8.07
CA GLU A 116 -6.34 4.03 7.51
C GLU A 116 -4.83 3.98 7.37
N HIS A 117 -4.29 4.70 6.39
CA HIS A 117 -2.90 4.65 6.03
C HIS A 117 -2.34 6.04 5.75
N ILE A 118 -1.05 6.24 6.07
CA ILE A 118 -0.24 7.31 5.49
C ILE A 118 0.95 6.68 4.78
N LEU A 119 1.06 6.98 3.49
CA LEU A 119 2.13 6.53 2.60
C LEU A 119 3.11 7.66 2.35
N GLY A 120 4.40 7.35 2.23
CA GLY A 120 5.43 8.23 1.71
C GLY A 120 6.40 7.50 0.79
N LEU A 121 6.87 8.21 -0.23
CA LEU A 121 7.82 7.70 -1.22
C LEU A 121 9.05 8.62 -1.31
N VAL A 122 10.21 8.02 -1.60
CA VAL A 122 11.41 8.76 -2.03
C VAL A 122 11.88 8.18 -3.33
N ASN A 123 12.18 9.01 -4.32
CA ASN A 123 12.39 8.68 -5.72
C ASN A 123 11.15 8.02 -6.34
N ALA A 124 10.01 8.63 -6.16
CA ALA A 124 8.75 8.18 -6.75
C ALA A 124 8.77 8.13 -8.28
N ASP A 125 9.59 8.97 -8.92
CA ASP A 125 9.83 9.03 -10.35
C ASP A 125 10.51 7.78 -10.93
N VAL A 126 11.26 7.04 -10.12
CA VAL A 126 11.84 5.74 -10.54
C VAL A 126 10.73 4.70 -10.76
N CYS A 127 9.75 4.70 -9.87
CA CYS A 127 8.64 3.75 -9.91
C CYS A 127 7.43 4.39 -9.21
N PRO A 128 6.52 5.01 -9.96
CA PRO A 128 5.33 5.63 -9.40
C PRO A 128 4.43 4.65 -8.65
N THR A 129 3.75 5.14 -7.64
CA THR A 129 2.54 4.51 -7.08
C THR A 129 1.35 5.29 -7.59
N TYR A 130 0.37 4.60 -8.15
CA TYR A 130 -0.84 5.23 -8.69
C TYR A 130 -2.00 5.09 -7.71
N PHE A 131 -2.80 6.13 -7.63
CA PHE A 131 -4.12 6.12 -7.02
C PHE A 131 -5.18 6.29 -8.11
N ALA A 132 -6.35 5.70 -7.89
CA ALA A 132 -7.54 5.94 -8.69
C ALA A 132 -8.63 6.44 -7.75
N THR A 133 -8.99 7.72 -7.84
CA THR A 133 -9.91 8.40 -6.92
C THR A 133 -11.23 8.75 -7.58
N GLY A 134 -12.30 8.76 -6.80
CA GLY A 134 -13.66 8.98 -7.23
C GLY A 134 -14.63 8.01 -6.56
N THR A 135 -15.91 8.14 -6.87
CA THR A 135 -16.95 7.21 -6.40
C THR A 135 -17.41 6.37 -7.58
N ALA A 136 -17.31 5.06 -7.44
CA ALA A 136 -17.67 4.13 -8.50
C ALA A 136 -18.27 2.84 -7.94
N GLU A 137 -19.19 2.24 -8.69
CA GLU A 137 -19.75 0.93 -8.40
C GLU A 137 -18.97 -0.16 -9.11
N PHE A 138 -18.73 -1.26 -8.42
CA PHE A 138 -18.00 -2.43 -8.90
C PHE A 138 -18.92 -3.65 -8.89
N SER A 139 -18.72 -4.50 -9.88
CA SER A 139 -19.54 -5.69 -10.05
C SER A 139 -19.39 -6.66 -8.89
N GLN A 140 -20.43 -7.45 -8.70
CA GLN A 140 -20.36 -8.61 -7.81
C GLN A 140 -19.33 -9.61 -8.33
N ILE A 141 -18.45 -10.07 -7.43
CA ILE A 141 -17.49 -11.12 -7.75
C ILE A 141 -18.05 -12.47 -7.31
N PRO A 142 -18.06 -13.48 -8.20
CA PRO A 142 -18.48 -14.81 -7.85
C PRO A 142 -17.64 -15.43 -6.73
N ASP A 143 -18.23 -16.28 -5.91
CA ASP A 143 -17.51 -17.02 -4.87
C ASP A 143 -16.35 -17.83 -5.47
N GLY A 144 -15.18 -17.75 -4.85
CA GLY A 144 -13.97 -18.46 -5.29
C GLY A 144 -13.11 -17.71 -6.30
N GLU A 145 -13.57 -16.59 -6.84
CA GLU A 145 -12.78 -15.74 -7.72
C GLU A 145 -11.88 -14.79 -6.92
N LEU A 146 -10.75 -14.40 -7.51
CA LEU A 146 -9.83 -13.43 -6.92
C LEU A 146 -10.37 -12.02 -7.13
N ILE A 147 -10.88 -11.42 -6.06
CA ILE A 147 -11.62 -10.17 -6.11
C ILE A 147 -10.84 -9.03 -6.78
N TYR A 148 -9.58 -8.80 -6.38
CA TYR A 148 -8.77 -7.71 -6.96
C TYR A 148 -8.34 -7.98 -8.40
N ARG A 149 -8.27 -9.23 -8.83
CA ARG A 149 -7.99 -9.58 -10.22
C ARG A 149 -9.12 -9.11 -11.16
N GLN A 150 -10.36 -9.22 -10.70
CA GLN A 150 -11.52 -8.77 -11.48
C GLN A 150 -11.68 -7.26 -11.38
N TRP A 151 -11.69 -6.72 -10.17
CA TRP A 151 -11.86 -5.30 -9.96
C TRP A 151 -10.73 -4.44 -10.48
N HIS A 152 -9.49 -4.95 -10.56
CA HIS A 152 -8.42 -4.24 -11.27
C HIS A 152 -8.80 -3.88 -12.70
N LYS A 153 -9.43 -4.81 -13.44
CA LYS A 153 -9.89 -4.54 -14.82
C LYS A 153 -10.96 -3.46 -14.84
N GLU A 154 -11.92 -3.54 -13.91
CA GLU A 154 -12.97 -2.53 -13.81
C GLU A 154 -12.40 -1.15 -13.42
N VAL A 155 -11.39 -1.09 -12.53
CA VAL A 155 -10.69 0.17 -12.22
C VAL A 155 -10.08 0.78 -13.48
N LEU A 156 -9.43 -0.02 -14.34
CA LEU A 156 -8.85 0.47 -15.59
C LEU A 156 -9.93 0.99 -16.56
N GLU A 157 -11.03 0.28 -16.72
CA GLU A 157 -12.18 0.71 -17.53
C GLU A 157 -12.79 2.01 -17.01
N LYS A 158 -12.90 2.15 -15.68
CA LYS A 158 -13.44 3.35 -15.02
C LYS A 158 -12.48 4.55 -15.11
N ILE A 159 -11.18 4.32 -15.16
CA ILE A 159 -10.20 5.37 -15.46
C ILE A 159 -10.34 5.80 -16.92
N GLU A 160 -10.46 4.87 -17.86
CA GLU A 160 -10.61 5.17 -19.28
C GLU A 160 -11.91 5.94 -19.57
N SER A 161 -13.00 5.60 -18.87
CA SER A 161 -14.29 6.31 -18.99
C SER A 161 -14.36 7.63 -18.20
N ASN A 162 -13.32 8.00 -17.46
CA ASN A 162 -13.25 9.16 -16.57
C ASN A 162 -14.23 9.10 -15.36
N GLU A 163 -14.71 7.94 -15.00
CA GLU A 163 -15.48 7.73 -13.75
C GLU A 163 -14.54 7.77 -12.54
N LEU A 164 -13.31 7.25 -12.68
CA LEU A 164 -12.23 7.40 -11.71
C LEU A 164 -11.08 8.24 -12.30
N THR A 165 -10.46 9.06 -11.45
CA THR A 165 -9.30 9.86 -11.81
C THR A 165 -8.02 9.19 -11.33
N LYS A 166 -7.13 8.83 -12.28
CA LYS A 166 -5.79 8.32 -11.96
C LYS A 166 -4.82 9.49 -11.73
N TRP A 167 -3.99 9.35 -10.70
CA TRP A 167 -2.88 10.27 -10.45
C TRP A 167 -1.70 9.58 -9.74
N ASP A 168 -0.54 10.20 -9.82
CA ASP A 168 0.72 9.68 -9.29
C ASP A 168 0.94 10.20 -7.88
N ALA A 169 1.32 9.32 -6.95
CA ALA A 169 1.74 9.73 -5.62
C ALA A 169 2.99 10.63 -5.71
N PRO A 170 2.93 11.90 -5.25
CA PRO A 170 4.06 12.80 -5.32
C PRO A 170 5.23 12.35 -4.44
N ASP A 171 6.44 12.61 -4.92
CA ASP A 171 7.65 12.32 -4.16
C ASP A 171 7.69 13.08 -2.84
N ARG A 172 8.10 12.42 -1.75
CA ARG A 172 8.26 12.98 -0.40
C ARG A 172 7.02 13.66 0.18
N THR A 173 5.84 13.27 -0.28
CA THR A 173 4.54 13.71 0.23
C THR A 173 3.94 12.62 1.11
N LEU A 174 3.41 13.01 2.25
CA LEU A 174 2.61 12.14 3.10
C LEU A 174 1.18 12.10 2.55
N LEU A 175 0.75 10.95 2.08
CA LEU A 175 -0.57 10.72 1.50
C LEU A 175 -1.42 9.90 2.43
N GLN A 176 -2.49 10.48 2.94
CA GLN A 176 -3.48 9.76 3.75
C GLN A 176 -4.58 9.18 2.85
N PHE A 177 -4.93 7.93 3.12
CA PHE A 177 -5.99 7.19 2.44
C PHE A 177 -6.55 6.10 3.35
N ASP A 178 -7.65 5.48 2.96
CA ASP A 178 -8.33 4.46 3.73
C ASP A 178 -8.39 3.10 3.03
N TRP A 179 -9.01 2.14 3.69
CA TRP A 179 -9.21 0.76 3.25
C TRP A 179 -10.06 0.59 1.98
N GLN A 180 -10.67 1.65 1.46
CA GLN A 180 -11.47 1.65 0.22
C GLN A 180 -10.77 2.39 -0.93
N THR A 181 -9.54 2.81 -0.71
CA THR A 181 -8.81 3.62 -1.69
C THR A 181 -8.05 2.75 -2.67
N TRP A 182 -8.43 2.82 -3.95
CA TRP A 182 -7.77 2.12 -5.04
C TRP A 182 -6.35 2.65 -5.27
N HIS A 183 -5.37 1.77 -5.12
CA HIS A 183 -3.98 2.11 -5.42
C HIS A 183 -3.20 0.91 -5.95
N THR A 184 -2.07 1.17 -6.60
CA THR A 184 -1.18 0.14 -7.15
C THR A 184 0.26 0.63 -7.23
N GLY A 185 1.22 -0.25 -6.97
CA GLY A 185 2.59 -0.06 -7.40
C GLY A 185 2.66 -0.20 -8.93
N SER A 186 3.32 0.75 -9.58
CA SER A 186 3.51 0.70 -11.02
C SER A 186 4.76 -0.08 -11.41
N ARG A 187 4.93 -0.22 -12.71
CA ARG A 187 6.17 -0.66 -13.31
C ARG A 187 7.24 0.42 -13.19
N ALA A 188 8.45 0.05 -12.77
CA ALA A 188 9.58 0.98 -12.77
C ALA A 188 9.86 1.48 -14.19
N VAL A 189 10.05 2.78 -14.33
CA VAL A 189 10.27 3.46 -15.62
C VAL A 189 11.75 3.77 -15.84
N SER A 190 12.56 3.74 -14.78
CA SER A 190 14.01 3.97 -14.83
C SER A 190 14.75 3.08 -13.82
N ASN A 191 16.06 3.02 -13.95
CA ASN A 191 16.92 2.40 -12.93
C ASN A 191 17.03 3.31 -11.71
N GLY A 192 16.91 2.76 -10.51
CA GLY A 192 17.17 3.55 -9.32
C GLY A 192 16.76 2.88 -8.01
N TRP A 193 17.23 3.51 -6.95
CA TRP A 193 16.82 3.17 -5.60
C TRP A 193 15.55 3.94 -5.25
N ARG A 194 14.58 3.25 -4.68
CA ARG A 194 13.31 3.79 -4.21
C ARG A 194 13.07 3.37 -2.77
N TRP A 195 12.67 4.30 -1.93
CA TRP A 195 12.17 4.02 -0.60
C TRP A 195 10.64 4.16 -0.56
N PHE A 196 10.02 3.28 0.17
CA PHE A 196 8.60 3.27 0.47
C PHE A 196 8.43 3.16 1.98
N GLY A 197 7.55 3.97 2.58
CA GLY A 197 7.11 3.82 3.96
C GLY A 197 5.60 3.98 4.06
N ARG A 198 5.00 3.19 4.95
CA ARG A 198 3.57 3.26 5.24
C ARG A 198 3.35 3.05 6.73
N VAL A 199 2.56 3.92 7.32
CA VAL A 199 1.98 3.74 8.65
C VAL A 199 0.51 3.41 8.51
N SER A 200 0.01 2.46 9.31
CA SER A 200 -1.37 2.00 9.28
C SER A 200 -1.96 2.00 10.69
N ARG A 201 -3.22 2.37 10.82
CA ARG A 201 -4.00 2.32 12.06
C ARG A 201 -5.37 1.66 11.83
N ASN A 202 -6.11 1.41 12.90
CA ASN A 202 -7.42 0.76 12.84
C ASN A 202 -7.38 -0.57 12.07
N THR A 203 -6.38 -1.39 12.35
CA THR A 203 -6.17 -2.70 11.73
C THR A 203 -5.77 -3.73 12.79
N ASP A 204 -6.09 -5.00 12.59
CA ASP A 204 -5.69 -6.11 13.49
C ASP A 204 -4.16 -6.18 13.69
N ARG A 205 -3.38 -5.62 12.77
CA ARG A 205 -1.92 -5.66 12.81
C ARG A 205 -1.33 -4.87 13.98
N VAL A 206 -2.00 -3.84 14.46
CA VAL A 206 -1.53 -3.03 15.60
C VAL A 206 -1.42 -3.84 16.90
N ASN A 207 -2.18 -4.92 17.00
CA ASN A 207 -2.14 -5.84 18.15
C ASN A 207 -1.09 -6.97 17.99
N LYS A 208 -0.40 -7.03 16.85
CA LYS A 208 0.53 -8.10 16.46
C LYS A 208 1.88 -7.54 15.98
N VAL A 209 2.33 -6.44 16.61
CA VAL A 209 3.62 -5.81 16.29
C VAL A 209 4.76 -6.77 16.55
N THR A 210 5.60 -7.03 15.54
CA THR A 210 6.73 -7.96 15.61
C THR A 210 8.09 -7.28 15.62
N ASN A 211 8.15 -5.98 15.25
CA ASN A 211 9.39 -5.21 15.12
C ASN A 211 10.44 -5.89 14.21
N GLU A 212 10.00 -6.40 13.08
CA GLU A 212 10.87 -7.13 12.17
C GLU A 212 11.71 -6.17 11.30
N ILE A 213 13.04 -6.35 11.30
CA ILE A 213 13.95 -5.74 10.33
C ILE A 213 14.13 -6.72 9.18
N ARG A 214 13.87 -6.25 7.95
CA ARG A 214 14.05 -7.03 6.73
C ARG A 214 15.35 -6.68 6.03
N VAL A 215 16.04 -7.71 5.53
CA VAL A 215 17.31 -7.57 4.84
C VAL A 215 17.19 -7.74 3.32
N ASN A 216 16.00 -8.07 2.84
CA ASN A 216 15.70 -8.22 1.42
C ASN A 216 14.34 -7.62 1.07
N ALA A 217 14.24 -7.10 -0.14
CA ALA A 217 12.98 -6.66 -0.73
C ALA A 217 12.68 -7.50 -1.97
N GLN A 218 11.44 -7.98 -2.06
CA GLN A 218 10.98 -8.73 -3.22
C GLN A 218 10.67 -7.78 -4.36
N VAL A 219 11.07 -8.15 -5.57
CA VAL A 219 10.66 -7.51 -6.82
C VAL A 219 9.92 -8.52 -7.68
N TYR A 220 9.02 -8.02 -8.51
CA TYR A 220 8.22 -8.84 -9.41
C TYR A 220 8.57 -8.47 -10.85
N LEU A 221 8.68 -9.48 -11.72
CA LEU A 221 8.94 -9.30 -13.13
C LEU A 221 7.62 -9.14 -13.90
N GLU A 222 7.71 -8.56 -15.09
CA GLU A 222 6.57 -8.42 -15.97
C GLU A 222 6.20 -9.75 -16.62
N PHE A 223 5.17 -10.38 -16.11
CA PHE A 223 4.46 -11.49 -16.73
C PHE A 223 3.01 -11.46 -16.26
N PRO A 224 2.09 -12.19 -16.88
CA PRO A 224 0.70 -12.21 -16.45
C PRO A 224 0.60 -12.56 -14.96
N MET A 225 0.21 -11.58 -14.15
CA MET A 225 0.07 -11.76 -12.71
C MET A 225 -1.31 -12.36 -12.43
N GLU A 226 -1.30 -13.54 -11.87
CA GLU A 226 -2.52 -14.30 -11.60
C GLU A 226 -2.68 -14.52 -10.09
N GLY A 227 -2.49 -13.51 -9.28
CA GLY A 227 -2.28 -13.83 -7.90
C GLY A 227 -2.98 -13.06 -6.79
N TRP A 228 -3.88 -12.17 -7.14
CA TRP A 228 -4.63 -11.44 -6.10
C TRP A 228 -6.00 -12.04 -5.80
#